data_8ed24afa9202d2fbb7f73410513ff07e
#
_entry.id   8ed24afa9202d2fbb7f73410513ff07e
#
_cell.length_a   1.000
_cell.length_b   1.000
_cell.length_c   1.000
_cell.angle_alpha   90.00
_cell.angle_beta   90.00
_cell.angle_gamma   90.00
#
_symmetry.space_group_name_H-M   'P 1'
#
loop_
_entity.id
_entity.type
_entity.pdbx_description
1 polymer ?
#
loop_
_entity_poly.entity_id
_entity_poly.type
_entity_poly.pdbx_seq_one_letter_code
_entity_poly.pdbx_strand_id
1 'polypeptide(L)'
;MSVLKNRRLTSKADYLNYANDLCDATIEILVRLSPRYGRVLTASTAALTHKVVDEAEIANGIYPSDATRKERRKIHLLEARGALRALDVELTRCYIVLLKNPEGAFTTTHGKKVAPAEAVRKLENMAENLGTLIDLTDAALAGVMESDRKRK
;
A
#
# COMPACT_ATOMS: atom_id res chain seq x y z
N MET A 1 -3.73 6.50 21.60
CA MET A 1 -4.28 7.83 21.29
C MET A 1 -4.96 7.76 19.91
N SER A 2 -6.19 8.23 19.79
CA SER A 2 -6.94 8.11 18.52
C SER A 2 -6.35 9.03 17.45
N VAL A 3 -6.07 8.47 16.27
CA VAL A 3 -5.64 9.22 15.08
C VAL A 3 -6.68 10.27 14.69
N LEU A 4 -7.96 9.91 14.74
CA LEU A 4 -9.07 10.80 14.42
C LEU A 4 -9.13 12.01 15.38
N LYS A 5 -8.93 11.77 16.67
CA LYS A 5 -8.96 12.83 17.70
C LYS A 5 -7.86 13.84 17.49
N ASN A 6 -6.68 13.41 17.11
CA ASN A 6 -5.51 14.26 16.96
C ASN A 6 -5.21 14.66 15.52
N ARG A 7 -5.98 14.15 14.55
CA ARG A 7 -5.72 14.31 13.12
C ARG A 7 -4.25 14.00 12.78
N ARG A 8 -3.73 12.96 13.37
CA ARG A 8 -2.35 12.54 13.17
C ARG A 8 -2.19 11.97 11.77
N LEU A 9 -1.60 12.74 10.88
CA LEU A 9 -1.32 12.31 9.50
C LEU A 9 0.06 11.66 9.36
N THR A 10 0.96 11.87 10.34
CA THR A 10 2.32 11.35 10.29
C THR A 10 2.72 10.67 11.59
N SER A 11 3.53 9.63 11.50
CA SER A 11 4.17 8.92 12.60
C SER A 11 5.66 9.22 12.62
N LYS A 12 6.33 8.96 13.76
CA LYS A 12 7.80 8.95 13.82
C LYS A 12 8.40 7.72 13.11
N ALA A 13 7.61 6.70 12.88
CA ALA A 13 8.03 5.48 12.19
C ALA A 13 7.75 5.61 10.69
N ASP A 14 8.80 5.72 9.89
CA ASP A 14 8.69 5.92 8.43
C ASP A 14 7.94 4.79 7.74
N TYR A 15 8.13 3.54 8.18
CA TYR A 15 7.43 2.39 7.60
C TYR A 15 5.91 2.46 7.76
N LEU A 16 5.40 3.09 8.81
CA LEU A 16 3.97 3.34 8.98
C LEU A 16 3.46 4.41 8.01
N ASN A 17 4.22 5.48 7.83
CA ASN A 17 3.86 6.55 6.89
C ASN A 17 3.82 6.00 5.46
N TYR A 18 4.85 5.26 5.04
CA TYR A 18 4.88 4.66 3.70
C TYR A 18 3.77 3.62 3.50
N ALA A 19 3.48 2.80 4.50
CA ALA A 19 2.39 1.83 4.42
C ALA A 19 1.02 2.50 4.26
N ASN A 20 0.78 3.60 4.98
CA ASN A 20 -0.46 4.36 4.85
C ASN A 20 -0.54 5.10 3.51
N ASP A 21 0.54 5.74 3.05
CA ASP A 21 0.57 6.38 1.75
C ASP A 21 0.34 5.36 0.62
N LEU A 22 0.92 4.17 0.74
CA LEU A 22 0.68 3.06 -0.19
C LEU A 22 -0.78 2.60 -0.16
N CYS A 23 -1.39 2.53 1.01
CA CYS A 23 -2.81 2.19 1.15
C CYS A 23 -3.70 3.21 0.43
N ASP A 24 -3.47 4.49 0.65
CA ASP A 24 -4.22 5.57 0.00
C ASP A 24 -4.04 5.52 -1.53
N ALA A 25 -2.81 5.36 -2.02
CA ALA A 25 -2.52 5.23 -3.44
C ALA A 25 -3.15 3.97 -4.05
N THR A 26 -3.23 2.87 -3.31
CA THR A 26 -3.92 1.64 -3.73
C THR A 26 -5.42 1.88 -3.89
N ILE A 27 -6.06 2.55 -2.93
CA ILE A 27 -7.48 2.90 -3.02
C ILE A 27 -7.74 3.75 -4.25
N GLU A 28 -6.89 4.73 -4.53
CA GLU A 28 -6.99 5.61 -5.71
C GLU A 28 -6.97 4.84 -7.05
N ILE A 29 -6.19 3.77 -7.15
CA ILE A 29 -6.18 2.96 -8.37
C ILE A 29 -7.38 1.99 -8.42
N LEU A 30 -7.78 1.43 -7.29
CA LEU A 30 -8.90 0.49 -7.23
C LEU A 30 -10.24 1.12 -7.61
N VAL A 31 -10.49 2.37 -7.23
CA VAL A 31 -11.73 3.07 -7.58
C VAL A 31 -11.85 3.39 -9.09
N ARG A 32 -10.77 3.22 -9.84
CA ARG A 32 -10.75 3.41 -11.30
C ARG A 32 -11.08 2.15 -12.08
N LEU A 33 -11.11 1.00 -11.43
CA LEU A 33 -11.53 -0.25 -12.06
C LEU A 33 -13.01 -0.18 -12.46
N SER A 34 -13.33 -0.73 -13.64
CA SER A 34 -14.73 -0.91 -14.02
C SER A 34 -15.42 -1.86 -13.03
N PRO A 35 -16.77 -1.79 -12.88
CA PRO A 35 -17.51 -2.70 -12.00
C PRO A 35 -17.23 -4.18 -12.27
N ARG A 36 -17.00 -4.55 -13.53
CA ARG A 36 -16.72 -5.93 -13.93
C ARG A 36 -15.39 -6.41 -13.35
N TYR A 37 -14.32 -5.63 -13.50
CA TYR A 37 -13.00 -5.96 -12.97
C TYR A 37 -12.92 -5.73 -11.46
N GLY A 38 -13.61 -4.73 -10.95
CA GLY A 38 -13.67 -4.45 -9.52
C GLY A 38 -14.21 -5.62 -8.70
N ARG A 39 -15.19 -6.35 -9.24
CA ARG A 39 -15.74 -7.56 -8.58
C ARG A 39 -14.68 -8.66 -8.38
N VAL A 40 -13.68 -8.72 -9.24
CA VAL A 40 -12.63 -9.74 -9.20
C VAL A 40 -11.41 -9.28 -8.42
N LEU A 41 -11.02 -8.00 -8.55
CA LEU A 41 -9.72 -7.50 -8.08
C LEU A 41 -9.78 -6.65 -6.82
N THR A 42 -10.88 -5.91 -6.59
CA THR A 42 -10.91 -4.87 -5.54
C THR A 42 -10.77 -5.47 -4.15
N ALA A 43 -11.59 -6.45 -3.79
CA ALA A 43 -11.60 -6.99 -2.42
C ALA A 43 -10.28 -7.63 -2.02
N SER A 44 -9.68 -8.44 -2.89
CA SER A 44 -8.41 -9.11 -2.63
C SER A 44 -7.24 -8.12 -2.54
N THR A 45 -7.19 -7.14 -3.43
CA THR A 45 -6.15 -6.11 -3.43
C THR A 45 -6.26 -5.20 -2.21
N ALA A 46 -7.47 -4.77 -1.87
CA ALA A 46 -7.73 -3.98 -0.66
C ALA A 46 -7.34 -4.74 0.61
N ALA A 47 -7.65 -6.02 0.70
CA ALA A 47 -7.29 -6.85 1.85
C ALA A 47 -5.77 -6.92 2.03
N LEU A 48 -5.00 -7.01 0.95
CA LEU A 48 -3.53 -7.04 1.02
C LEU A 48 -2.95 -5.71 1.50
N THR A 49 -3.43 -4.59 0.97
CA THR A 49 -2.92 -3.28 1.43
C THR A 49 -3.29 -2.99 2.88
N HIS A 50 -4.49 -3.36 3.32
CA HIS A 50 -4.87 -3.27 4.73
C HIS A 50 -4.01 -4.17 5.61
N LYS A 51 -3.68 -5.39 5.16
CA LYS A 51 -2.79 -6.28 5.90
C LYS A 51 -1.39 -5.66 6.08
N VAL A 52 -0.85 -4.99 5.07
CA VAL A 52 0.44 -4.28 5.22
C VAL A 52 0.36 -3.25 6.35
N VAL A 53 -0.67 -2.42 6.36
CA VAL A 53 -0.87 -1.39 7.39
C VAL A 53 -1.10 -2.03 8.76
N ASP A 54 -2.00 -3.00 8.86
CA ASP A 54 -2.36 -3.64 10.13
C ASP A 54 -1.16 -4.32 10.79
N GLU A 55 -0.40 -5.10 10.04
CA GLU A 55 0.78 -5.79 10.54
C GLU A 55 1.89 -4.81 10.94
N ALA A 56 2.07 -3.73 10.18
CA ALA A 56 3.01 -2.67 10.53
C ALA A 56 2.61 -1.96 11.83
N GLU A 57 1.32 -1.65 12.00
CA GLU A 57 0.79 -1.04 13.23
C GLU A 57 0.93 -1.96 14.45
N ILE A 58 0.63 -3.25 14.28
CA ILE A 58 0.80 -4.24 15.35
C ILE A 58 2.29 -4.31 15.76
N ALA A 59 3.19 -4.40 14.79
CA ALA A 59 4.63 -4.41 15.05
C ALA A 59 5.09 -3.14 15.78
N ASN A 60 4.56 -1.98 15.41
CA ASN A 60 4.88 -0.71 16.06
C ASN A 60 4.42 -0.67 17.53
N GLY A 61 3.31 -1.35 17.83
CA GLY A 61 2.81 -1.48 19.20
C GLY A 61 3.64 -2.41 20.11
N ILE A 62 4.54 -3.21 19.54
CA ILE A 62 5.40 -4.13 20.30
C ILE A 62 6.78 -3.50 20.49
N TYR A 63 7.08 -3.05 21.71
CA TYR A 63 8.41 -2.55 22.03
C TYR A 63 9.39 -3.71 22.21
N PRO A 64 10.53 -3.74 21.47
CA PRO A 64 11.44 -4.89 21.45
C PRO A 64 12.38 -4.91 22.68
N SER A 65 11.83 -5.05 23.88
CA SER A 65 12.56 -4.99 25.14
C SER A 65 13.27 -6.31 25.53
N ASP A 66 12.75 -7.43 25.03
CA ASP A 66 13.27 -8.77 25.34
C ASP A 66 13.17 -9.68 24.09
N ALA A 67 13.77 -10.87 24.17
CA ALA A 67 13.83 -11.80 23.06
C ALA A 67 12.44 -12.22 22.53
N THR A 68 11.48 -12.44 23.44
CA THR A 68 10.13 -12.85 23.06
C THR A 68 9.40 -11.74 22.29
N ARG A 69 9.49 -10.51 22.78
CA ARG A 69 8.88 -9.35 22.10
C ARG A 69 9.56 -9.05 20.76
N LYS A 70 10.88 -9.17 20.70
CA LYS A 70 11.62 -9.04 19.41
C LYS A 70 11.13 -10.05 18.40
N GLU A 71 10.97 -11.32 18.78
CA GLU A 71 10.49 -12.35 17.87
C GLU A 71 9.04 -12.11 17.44
N ARG A 72 8.15 -11.73 18.33
CA ARG A 72 6.75 -11.38 17.99
C ARG A 72 6.70 -10.21 17.03
N ARG A 73 7.45 -9.15 17.30
CA ARG A 73 7.53 -7.98 16.41
C ARG A 73 8.03 -8.36 15.02
N LYS A 74 9.09 -9.19 14.96
CA LYS A 74 9.67 -9.70 13.72
C LYS A 74 8.64 -10.47 12.87
N ILE A 75 7.82 -11.30 13.50
CA ILE A 75 6.76 -12.04 12.80
C ILE A 75 5.82 -11.08 12.09
N HIS A 76 5.34 -10.03 12.76
CA HIS A 76 4.45 -9.04 12.15
C HIS A 76 5.13 -8.24 11.04
N LEU A 77 6.39 -7.86 11.20
CA LEU A 77 7.15 -7.19 10.14
C LEU A 77 7.33 -8.09 8.90
N LEU A 78 7.55 -9.39 9.09
CA LEU A 78 7.63 -10.37 8.00
C LEU A 78 6.27 -10.57 7.31
N GLU A 79 5.18 -10.62 8.07
CA GLU A 79 3.82 -10.69 7.51
C GLU A 79 3.50 -9.45 6.68
N ALA A 80 3.87 -8.26 7.16
CA ALA A 80 3.72 -7.03 6.39
C ALA A 80 4.49 -7.09 5.06
N ARG A 81 5.73 -7.55 5.08
CA ARG A 81 6.55 -7.70 3.87
C ARG A 81 6.00 -8.76 2.91
N GLY A 82 5.47 -9.86 3.44
CA GLY A 82 4.81 -10.89 2.64
C GLY A 82 3.57 -10.36 1.93
N ALA A 83 2.71 -9.64 2.65
CA ALA A 83 1.53 -8.98 2.10
C ALA A 83 1.91 -7.91 1.05
N LEU A 84 2.99 -7.17 1.28
CA LEU A 84 3.50 -6.16 0.35
C LEU A 84 3.90 -6.76 -1.00
N ARG A 85 4.57 -7.91 -1.00
CA ARG A 85 4.95 -8.64 -2.22
C ARG A 85 3.73 -9.14 -2.99
N ALA A 86 2.75 -9.68 -2.27
CA ALA A 86 1.49 -10.12 -2.89
C ALA A 86 0.71 -8.92 -3.45
N LEU A 87 0.70 -7.79 -2.75
CA LEU A 87 0.09 -6.54 -3.20
C LEU A 87 0.70 -6.04 -4.50
N ASP A 88 2.02 -6.08 -4.64
CA ASP A 88 2.73 -5.68 -5.85
C ASP A 88 2.22 -6.46 -7.07
N VAL A 89 2.05 -7.77 -6.93
CA VAL A 89 1.50 -8.64 -7.99
C VAL A 89 0.06 -8.24 -8.34
N GLU A 90 -0.79 -8.02 -7.35
CA GLU A 90 -2.20 -7.63 -7.57
C GLU A 90 -2.33 -6.23 -8.18
N LEU A 91 -1.51 -5.27 -7.75
CA LEU A 91 -1.48 -3.93 -8.34
C LEU A 91 -1.01 -3.97 -9.80
N THR A 92 -0.06 -4.83 -10.13
CA THR A 92 0.35 -5.07 -11.52
C THR A 92 -0.81 -5.57 -12.36
N ARG A 93 -1.63 -6.49 -11.84
CA ARG A 93 -2.86 -6.95 -12.53
C ARG A 93 -3.86 -5.82 -12.72
N CYS A 94 -4.09 -5.01 -11.70
CA CYS A 94 -4.97 -3.85 -11.81
C CYS A 94 -4.49 -2.88 -12.90
N TYR A 95 -3.21 -2.58 -12.93
CA TYR A 95 -2.62 -1.71 -13.94
C TYR A 95 -2.79 -2.25 -15.37
N ILE A 96 -2.48 -3.53 -15.58
CA ILE A 96 -2.66 -4.17 -16.89
C ILE A 96 -4.12 -4.10 -17.36
N VAL A 97 -5.07 -4.33 -16.44
CA VAL A 97 -6.50 -4.26 -16.75
C VAL A 97 -6.94 -2.83 -17.10
N LEU A 98 -6.45 -1.83 -16.36
CA LEU A 98 -6.74 -0.42 -16.61
C LEU A 98 -6.20 0.04 -17.98
N LEU A 99 -5.05 -0.48 -18.41
CA LEU A 99 -4.48 -0.17 -19.73
C LEU A 99 -5.33 -0.70 -20.89
N LYS A 100 -6.24 -1.64 -20.66
CA LYS A 100 -7.17 -2.13 -21.72
C LYS A 100 -8.23 -1.10 -22.08
N ASN A 101 -8.59 -0.22 -21.14
CA ASN A 101 -9.51 0.90 -21.36
C ASN A 101 -9.09 2.09 -20.51
N PRO A 102 -7.99 2.75 -20.86
CA PRO A 102 -7.42 3.82 -20.03
C PRO A 102 -8.35 5.04 -19.92
N GLU A 103 -9.11 5.36 -20.95
CA GLU A 103 -10.07 6.47 -20.94
C GLU A 103 -11.18 6.27 -19.90
N GLY A 104 -11.67 5.04 -19.74
CA GLY A 104 -12.70 4.69 -18.76
C GLY A 104 -12.26 4.94 -17.32
N ALA A 105 -10.98 4.84 -17.04
CA ALA A 105 -10.40 5.08 -15.71
C ALA A 105 -10.49 6.56 -15.27
N PHE A 106 -10.67 7.48 -16.19
CA PHE A 106 -10.68 8.93 -15.94
C PHE A 106 -11.93 9.66 -16.46
N THR A 107 -13.02 8.92 -16.65
CA THR A 107 -14.29 9.53 -17.02
C THR A 107 -14.87 10.29 -15.82
N THR A 108 -15.16 11.58 -16.00
CA THR A 108 -15.76 12.40 -14.94
C THR A 108 -17.26 12.09 -14.76
N THR A 109 -17.83 12.53 -13.63
CA THR A 109 -19.26 12.42 -13.31
C THR A 109 -20.17 13.02 -14.40
N HIS A 110 -19.66 13.97 -15.18
CA HIS A 110 -20.36 14.61 -16.29
C HIS A 110 -20.08 13.94 -17.65
N GLY A 111 -19.48 12.76 -17.66
CA GLY A 111 -19.15 12.02 -18.88
C GLY A 111 -18.01 12.60 -19.71
N LYS A 112 -17.30 13.61 -19.21
CA LYS A 112 -16.14 14.19 -19.90
C LYS A 112 -14.99 13.19 -19.85
N LYS A 113 -14.50 12.79 -21.03
CA LYS A 113 -13.38 11.86 -21.18
C LYS A 113 -12.06 12.60 -21.31
N VAL A 114 -11.02 12.02 -20.74
CA VAL A 114 -9.63 12.42 -20.96
C VAL A 114 -9.15 11.81 -22.29
N ALA A 115 -8.26 12.49 -23.00
CA ALA A 115 -7.68 11.94 -24.23
C ALA A 115 -6.92 10.63 -23.93
N PRO A 116 -6.93 9.63 -24.85
CA PRO A 116 -6.31 8.32 -24.60
C PRO A 116 -4.85 8.40 -24.18
N ALA A 117 -4.05 9.21 -24.83
CA ALA A 117 -2.63 9.38 -24.51
C ALA A 117 -2.41 10.00 -23.11
N GLU A 118 -3.26 10.94 -22.72
CA GLU A 118 -3.22 11.53 -21.39
C GLU A 118 -3.66 10.53 -20.30
N ALA A 119 -4.68 9.73 -20.57
CA ALA A 119 -5.13 8.69 -19.68
C ALA A 119 -4.03 7.65 -19.41
N VAL A 120 -3.34 7.18 -20.45
CA VAL A 120 -2.20 6.27 -20.32
C VAL A 120 -1.09 6.89 -19.47
N ARG A 121 -0.72 8.14 -19.74
CA ARG A 121 0.30 8.85 -18.96
C ARG A 121 -0.06 8.97 -17.49
N LYS A 122 -1.32 9.25 -17.16
CA LYS A 122 -1.81 9.31 -15.79
C LYS A 122 -1.71 7.94 -15.09
N LEU A 123 -2.07 6.86 -15.78
CA LEU A 123 -1.93 5.50 -15.27
C LEU A 123 -0.46 5.11 -15.05
N GLU A 124 0.42 5.47 -15.96
CA GLU A 124 1.86 5.24 -15.81
C GLU A 124 2.42 5.98 -14.59
N ASN A 125 2.03 7.24 -14.38
CA ASN A 125 2.42 8.01 -13.20
C ASN A 125 1.91 7.38 -11.91
N MET A 126 0.68 6.89 -11.89
CA MET A 126 0.13 6.18 -10.73
C MET A 126 0.89 4.89 -10.44
N ALA A 127 1.21 4.11 -11.48
CA ALA A 127 1.97 2.87 -11.35
C ALA A 127 3.40 3.13 -10.83
N GLU A 128 4.06 4.15 -11.35
CA GLU A 128 5.38 4.56 -10.88
C GLU A 128 5.36 5.00 -9.41
N ASN A 129 4.37 5.79 -9.01
CA ASN A 129 4.19 6.18 -7.60
C ASN A 129 3.96 4.97 -6.70
N LEU A 130 3.10 4.03 -7.11
CA LEU A 130 2.88 2.79 -6.36
C LEU A 130 4.15 1.96 -6.23
N GLY A 131 4.92 1.80 -7.31
CA GLY A 131 6.20 1.10 -7.28
C GLY A 131 7.19 1.73 -6.31
N THR A 132 7.30 3.06 -6.33
CA THR A 132 8.15 3.81 -5.40
C THR A 132 7.72 3.59 -3.95
N LEU A 133 6.42 3.65 -3.65
CA LEU A 133 5.89 3.44 -2.30
C LEU A 133 6.10 2.00 -1.82
N ILE A 134 5.98 1.01 -2.71
CA ILE A 134 6.29 -0.39 -2.40
C ILE A 134 7.76 -0.54 -2.00
N ASP A 135 8.67 0.00 -2.79
CA ASP A 135 10.10 -0.08 -2.52
C ASP A 135 10.49 0.63 -1.22
N LEU A 136 9.95 1.83 -0.98
CA LEU A 136 10.17 2.58 0.26
C LEU A 136 9.63 1.83 1.48
N THR A 137 8.44 1.25 1.37
CA THR A 137 7.82 0.48 2.45
C THR A 137 8.65 -0.77 2.77
N ASP A 138 9.07 -1.53 1.76
CA ASP A 138 9.90 -2.72 1.95
C ASP A 138 11.26 -2.38 2.58
N ALA A 139 11.92 -1.35 2.08
CA ALA A 139 13.19 -0.89 2.62
C ALA A 139 13.08 -0.42 4.08
N ALA A 140 12.02 0.30 4.42
CA ALA A 140 11.79 0.77 5.79
C ALA A 140 11.49 -0.38 6.75
N LEU A 141 10.67 -1.36 6.34
CA LEU A 141 10.40 -2.57 7.13
C LEU A 141 11.67 -3.39 7.35
N ALA A 142 12.48 -3.59 6.31
CA ALA A 142 13.76 -4.27 6.41
C ALA A 142 14.74 -3.54 7.35
N GLY A 143 14.77 -2.21 7.29
CA GLY A 143 15.60 -1.37 8.15
C GLY A 143 15.24 -1.51 9.63
N VAL A 144 13.95 -1.55 9.96
CA VAL A 144 13.48 -1.78 11.34
C VAL A 144 13.87 -3.17 11.84
N MET A 145 13.71 -4.21 11.02
CA MET A 145 14.11 -5.56 11.37
C MET A 145 15.61 -5.66 11.67
N GLU A 146 16.44 -5.01 10.87
CA GLU A 146 17.88 -4.96 11.08
C GLU A 146 18.26 -4.17 12.35
N SER A 147 17.59 -3.05 12.60
CA SER A 147 17.76 -2.27 13.81
C SER A 147 17.40 -3.07 15.06
N ASP A 148 16.27 -3.78 15.04
CA ASP A 148 15.82 -4.62 16.16
C ASP A 148 16.79 -5.78 16.40
N ARG A 149 17.38 -6.35 15.36
CA ARG A 149 18.40 -7.41 15.46
C ARG A 149 19.66 -6.94 16.18
N LYS A 150 20.09 -5.69 15.93
CA LYS A 150 21.29 -5.10 16.52
C LYS A 150 21.09 -4.58 17.96
N ARG A 151 19.83 -4.42 18.38
CA ARG A 151 19.52 -3.92 19.71
C ARG A 151 19.88 -4.98 20.77
N LYS A 152 20.77 -4.60 21.71
CA LYS A 152 21.16 -5.44 22.86
C LYS A 152 20.09 -5.46 23.93
#